data_62a422aa377d6f059ba47f9219a73ce1
#
_entry.id   62a422aa377d6f059ba47f9219a73ce1
#
_cell.length_a   1.000
_cell.length_b   1.000
_cell.length_c   1.000
_cell.angle_alpha   90.00
_cell.angle_beta   90.00
_cell.angle_gamma   90.00
#
_symmetry.space_group_name_H-M   'P 1'
#
loop_
_entity.id
_entity.type
_entity.pdbx_description
1 polymer ?
#
loop_
_entity_poly.entity_id
_entity_poly.type
_entity_poly.pdbx_seq_one_letter_code
_entity_poly.pdbx_strand_id
1 'polypeptide(L)'
;PTRRSSDLTELFEARNPSNPAVVAEIDGEVTFGKIKRGNREVIVIGKYGDTRAYLIPLNRQVLVQEHDYVRAGNPLSDGAITPGDILRILGPTAVQEYIVNQVQDVYRLQGVKINDKHFEVIVRQMMRKVNVINPGDTRFLESQQVDKLDFLAENDRIWGMKYIVKSGDSTELKPGMLVTARRLRDENSMLKRKDKKLVDARDAEPATCEQLLQGITRAALGTSSFMSAASFQETTRVLNEAAILGKTDYLEGMKENVICGHLIPA
;
A
#
# COMPACT_ATOMS: atom_id res chain seq x y z
N PRO A 1 -31.77 -7.54 9.52
CA PRO A 1 -30.82 -8.56 9.03
C PRO A 1 -30.00 -8.06 7.83
N THR A 2 -30.61 -7.25 6.94
CA THR A 2 -30.01 -6.76 5.72
C THR A 2 -28.84 -5.79 5.94
N ARG A 3 -28.86 -4.99 7.00
CA ARG A 3 -27.83 -3.98 7.30
C ARG A 3 -26.48 -4.62 7.64
N ARG A 4 -26.48 -5.75 8.36
CA ARG A 4 -25.26 -6.45 8.80
C ARG A 4 -24.52 -7.18 7.68
N SER A 5 -25.24 -7.66 6.68
CA SER A 5 -24.63 -8.30 5.50
C SER A 5 -23.97 -7.26 4.57
N SER A 6 -24.53 -6.05 4.47
CA SER A 6 -23.88 -4.95 3.76
C SER A 6 -22.61 -4.47 4.46
N ASP A 7 -22.60 -4.45 5.80
CA ASP A 7 -21.45 -4.05 6.60
C ASP A 7 -20.23 -4.96 6.35
N LEU A 8 -20.44 -6.30 6.27
CA LEU A 8 -19.38 -7.25 5.90
C LEU A 8 -18.83 -7.02 4.50
N THR A 9 -19.71 -6.74 3.53
CA THR A 9 -19.29 -6.45 2.16
C THR A 9 -18.46 -5.16 2.11
N GLU A 10 -18.85 -4.12 2.84
CA GLU A 10 -18.10 -2.87 2.93
C GLU A 10 -16.72 -3.08 3.55
N LEU A 11 -16.60 -3.89 4.61
CA LEU A 11 -15.33 -4.21 5.24
C LEU A 11 -14.38 -4.98 4.31
N PHE A 12 -14.87 -6.06 3.67
CA PHE A 12 -14.05 -6.85 2.76
C PHE A 12 -13.73 -6.14 1.45
N GLU A 13 -14.58 -5.23 0.98
CA GLU A 13 -14.28 -4.39 -0.18
C GLU A 13 -13.48 -3.14 0.18
N ALA A 14 -13.14 -2.95 1.47
CA ALA A 14 -12.44 -1.77 1.98
C ALA A 14 -13.08 -0.46 1.49
N ARG A 15 -14.42 -0.43 1.41
CA ARG A 15 -15.17 0.76 0.99
C ARG A 15 -15.23 1.77 2.11
N ASN A 16 -15.20 3.03 1.73
CA ASN A 16 -15.45 4.10 2.69
C ASN A 16 -16.92 4.03 3.15
N PRO A 17 -17.18 4.07 4.46
CA PRO A 17 -18.53 4.09 4.98
C PRO A 17 -19.27 5.36 4.52
N SER A 18 -20.59 5.29 4.47
CA SER A 18 -21.45 6.42 4.08
C SER A 18 -21.28 7.63 5.01
N ASN A 19 -21.00 7.38 6.29
CA ASN A 19 -20.75 8.39 7.31
C ASN A 19 -19.38 8.17 7.95
N PRO A 20 -18.27 8.60 7.31
CA PRO A 20 -16.93 8.42 7.87
C PRO A 20 -16.74 9.34 9.09
N ALA A 21 -16.18 8.81 10.18
CA ALA A 21 -15.74 9.61 11.31
C ALA A 21 -14.54 10.47 10.92
N VAL A 22 -14.43 11.65 11.50
CA VAL A 22 -13.19 12.43 11.44
C VAL A 22 -12.27 11.91 12.53
N VAL A 23 -11.04 11.55 12.17
CA VAL A 23 -10.05 10.90 13.04
C VAL A 23 -8.87 11.84 13.27
N ALA A 24 -8.32 11.86 14.48
CA ALA A 24 -7.10 12.61 14.79
C ALA A 24 -5.88 11.98 14.08
N GLU A 25 -5.10 12.79 13.39
CA GLU A 25 -3.85 12.33 12.72
C GLU A 25 -2.64 12.41 13.64
N ILE A 26 -2.70 13.26 14.66
CA ILE A 26 -1.60 13.49 15.62
C ILE A 26 -2.10 13.35 17.06
N ASP A 27 -1.16 13.04 17.95
CA ASP A 27 -1.41 13.07 19.39
C ASP A 27 -1.39 14.52 19.89
N GLY A 28 -2.37 14.91 20.68
CA GLY A 28 -2.37 16.26 21.19
C GLY A 28 -3.60 16.65 21.99
N GLU A 29 -3.62 17.89 22.43
CA GLU A 29 -4.73 18.52 23.13
C GLU A 29 -5.72 19.14 22.13
N VAL A 30 -7.00 18.94 22.38
CA VAL A 30 -8.10 19.43 21.52
C VAL A 30 -8.47 20.85 21.93
N THR A 31 -8.56 21.75 20.95
CA THR A 31 -9.12 23.09 21.09
C THR A 31 -10.16 23.34 20.02
N PHE A 32 -11.23 24.05 20.37
CA PHE A 32 -12.26 24.40 19.40
C PHE A 32 -11.97 25.76 18.74
N GLY A 33 -11.96 25.75 17.42
CA GLY A 33 -11.85 26.95 16.61
C GLY A 33 -13.20 27.57 16.27
N LYS A 34 -13.19 28.51 15.36
CA LYS A 34 -14.38 29.23 14.90
C LYS A 34 -15.24 28.35 13.98
N ILE A 35 -16.56 28.59 14.03
CA ILE A 35 -17.47 27.96 13.06
C ILE A 35 -17.28 28.64 11.70
N LYS A 36 -16.87 27.86 10.68
CA LYS A 36 -16.66 28.33 9.32
C LYS A 36 -17.63 27.62 8.36
N ARG A 37 -18.48 28.35 7.67
CA ARG A 37 -19.40 27.84 6.64
C ARG A 37 -20.21 26.60 7.06
N GLY A 38 -20.74 26.58 8.27
CA GLY A 38 -21.55 25.46 8.79
C GLY A 38 -20.73 24.26 9.29
N ASN A 39 -19.41 24.39 9.40
CA ASN A 39 -18.51 23.39 9.98
C ASN A 39 -17.88 23.95 11.25
N ARG A 40 -17.75 23.11 12.28
CA ARG A 40 -16.98 23.41 13.48
C ARG A 40 -15.53 23.06 13.24
N GLU A 41 -14.63 23.98 13.50
CA GLU A 41 -13.20 23.74 13.45
C GLU A 41 -12.75 23.12 14.78
N VAL A 42 -12.11 21.96 14.71
CA VAL A 42 -11.47 21.28 15.84
C VAL A 42 -9.97 21.25 15.57
N ILE A 43 -9.19 21.81 16.47
CA ILE A 43 -7.74 21.93 16.33
C ILE A 43 -7.09 20.98 17.35
N VAL A 44 -6.20 20.13 16.89
CA VAL A 44 -5.38 19.29 17.76
C VAL A 44 -3.96 19.85 17.77
N ILE A 45 -3.45 20.13 18.97
CA ILE A 45 -2.15 20.73 19.21
C ILE A 45 -1.24 19.66 19.81
N GLY A 46 -0.24 19.23 19.04
CA GLY A 46 0.76 18.27 19.48
C GLY A 46 1.79 18.82 20.44
N LYS A 47 2.49 17.96 21.16
CA LYS A 47 3.52 18.31 22.14
C LYS A 47 4.68 19.14 21.57
N TYR A 48 4.96 19.01 20.29
CA TYR A 48 6.08 19.72 19.61
C TYR A 48 5.63 20.99 18.88
N GLY A 49 4.36 21.43 19.10
CA GLY A 49 3.80 22.59 18.43
C GLY A 49 3.17 22.32 17.06
N ASP A 50 3.14 21.07 16.64
CA ASP A 50 2.42 20.68 15.44
C ASP A 50 0.93 20.89 15.65
N THR A 51 0.27 21.55 14.69
CA THR A 51 -1.16 21.81 14.76
C THR A 51 -1.87 21.25 13.55
N ARG A 52 -2.99 20.55 13.78
CA ARG A 52 -3.88 20.06 12.72
C ARG A 52 -5.30 20.56 12.98
N ALA A 53 -5.90 21.14 11.96
CA ALA A 53 -7.27 21.63 12.02
C ALA A 53 -8.19 20.72 11.23
N TYR A 54 -9.26 20.27 11.87
CA TYR A 54 -10.29 19.41 11.30
C TYR A 54 -11.61 20.15 11.21
N LEU A 55 -12.29 20.04 10.08
CA LEU A 55 -13.60 20.64 9.87
C LEU A 55 -14.69 19.58 10.03
N ILE A 56 -15.46 19.67 11.10
CA ILE A 56 -16.55 18.76 11.40
C ILE A 56 -17.86 19.45 11.09
N PRO A 57 -18.73 18.90 10.21
CA PRO A 57 -20.03 19.45 9.92
C PRO A 57 -20.91 19.53 11.19
N LEU A 58 -21.69 20.59 11.34
CA LEU A 58 -22.54 20.79 12.52
C LEU A 58 -23.65 19.73 12.72
N ASN A 59 -23.98 19.00 11.66
CA ASN A 59 -24.92 17.86 11.72
C ASN A 59 -24.32 16.60 12.35
N ARG A 60 -23.01 16.61 12.68
CA ARG A 60 -22.31 15.50 13.33
C ARG A 60 -22.04 15.80 14.78
N GLN A 61 -22.18 14.79 15.63
CA GLN A 61 -21.82 14.89 17.02
C GLN A 61 -20.30 14.86 17.18
N VAL A 62 -19.76 15.82 17.91
CA VAL A 62 -18.36 15.83 18.33
C VAL A 62 -18.23 14.99 19.59
N LEU A 63 -17.29 14.05 19.61
CA LEU A 63 -17.08 13.09 20.71
C LEU A 63 -16.09 13.59 21.76
N VAL A 64 -15.36 14.65 21.45
CA VAL A 64 -14.29 15.20 22.30
C VAL A 64 -14.71 16.53 22.90
N GLN A 65 -14.16 16.87 24.07
CA GLN A 65 -14.35 18.13 24.75
C GLN A 65 -13.11 19.03 24.59
N GLU A 66 -13.25 20.29 24.95
CA GLU A 66 -12.13 21.23 24.97
C GLU A 66 -11.12 20.82 26.04
N HIS A 67 -9.83 20.85 25.69
CA HIS A 67 -8.70 20.41 26.50
C HIS A 67 -8.59 18.88 26.71
N ASP A 68 -9.39 18.07 26.00
CA ASP A 68 -9.19 16.64 26.01
C ASP A 68 -7.88 16.27 25.29
N TYR A 69 -7.15 15.28 25.83
CA TYR A 69 -5.99 14.73 25.16
C TYR A 69 -6.39 13.54 24.28
N VAL A 70 -6.19 13.68 22.98
CA VAL A 70 -6.48 12.63 21.99
C VAL A 70 -5.19 12.01 21.46
N ARG A 71 -5.26 10.71 21.13
CA ARG A 71 -4.19 9.99 20.44
C ARG A 71 -4.50 9.92 18.96
N ALA A 72 -3.45 9.81 18.14
CA ALA A 72 -3.60 9.52 16.73
C ALA A 72 -4.46 8.25 16.52
N GLY A 73 -5.43 8.33 15.61
CA GLY A 73 -6.40 7.25 15.39
C GLY A 73 -7.70 7.36 16.20
N ASN A 74 -7.80 8.25 17.19
CA ASN A 74 -9.04 8.44 17.94
C ASN A 74 -10.07 9.20 17.11
N PRO A 75 -11.36 8.80 17.12
CA PRO A 75 -12.41 9.52 16.43
C PRO A 75 -12.74 10.84 17.15
N LEU A 76 -12.79 11.94 16.42
CA LEU A 76 -13.20 13.25 16.89
C LEU A 76 -14.71 13.46 16.71
N SER A 77 -15.33 12.79 15.75
CA SER A 77 -16.76 12.85 15.48
C SER A 77 -17.39 11.45 15.47
N ASP A 78 -18.71 11.40 15.59
CA ASP A 78 -19.48 10.20 15.38
C ASP A 78 -19.32 9.69 13.93
N GLY A 79 -19.47 8.38 13.75
CA GLY A 79 -19.36 7.71 12.45
C GLY A 79 -18.46 6.48 12.51
N ALA A 80 -18.33 5.79 11.38
CA ALA A 80 -17.45 4.65 11.25
C ALA A 80 -16.06 5.10 10.82
N ILE A 81 -15.02 4.56 11.45
CA ILE A 81 -13.63 4.85 11.06
C ILE A 81 -13.35 4.16 9.73
N THR A 82 -12.75 4.87 8.78
CA THR A 82 -12.37 4.28 7.49
C THR A 82 -11.12 3.41 7.63
N PRO A 83 -11.09 2.21 7.05
CA PRO A 83 -9.88 1.39 7.08
C PRO A 83 -8.65 2.07 6.47
N GLY A 84 -8.88 2.93 5.46
CA GLY A 84 -7.82 3.74 4.85
C GLY A 84 -7.18 4.75 5.80
N ASP A 85 -7.97 5.40 6.66
CA ASP A 85 -7.44 6.35 7.65
C ASP A 85 -6.63 5.62 8.73
N ILE A 86 -7.10 4.44 9.17
CA ILE A 86 -6.35 3.61 10.11
C ILE A 86 -4.99 3.21 9.49
N LEU A 87 -4.98 2.81 8.20
CA LEU A 87 -3.75 2.45 7.50
C LEU A 87 -2.75 3.61 7.47
N ARG A 88 -3.23 4.80 7.14
CA ARG A 88 -2.40 6.01 7.01
C ARG A 88 -1.86 6.50 8.36
N ILE A 89 -2.67 6.40 9.42
CA ILE A 89 -2.34 6.98 10.73
C ILE A 89 -1.64 5.98 11.63
N LEU A 90 -2.20 4.78 11.78
CA LEU A 90 -1.75 3.76 12.73
C LEU A 90 -0.91 2.66 12.09
N GLY A 91 -0.90 2.59 10.75
CA GLY A 91 -0.10 1.62 10.00
C GLY A 91 -0.80 0.28 9.72
N PRO A 92 -0.08 -0.64 9.04
CA PRO A 92 -0.67 -1.87 8.50
C PRO A 92 -1.17 -2.85 9.56
N THR A 93 -0.47 -2.97 10.69
CA THR A 93 -0.84 -3.91 11.76
C THR A 93 -2.19 -3.54 12.39
N ALA A 94 -2.40 -2.26 12.68
CA ALA A 94 -3.64 -1.78 13.27
C ALA A 94 -4.87 -2.01 12.35
N VAL A 95 -4.68 -1.83 11.04
CA VAL A 95 -5.75 -2.12 10.05
C VAL A 95 -6.10 -3.61 10.03
N GLN A 96 -5.09 -4.49 10.09
CA GLN A 96 -5.32 -5.94 10.12
C GLN A 96 -6.14 -6.33 11.34
N GLU A 97 -5.74 -5.88 12.52
CA GLU A 97 -6.47 -6.12 13.76
C GLU A 97 -7.89 -5.54 13.69
N TYR A 98 -8.04 -4.33 13.20
CA TYR A 98 -9.35 -3.69 13.07
C TYR A 98 -10.29 -4.49 12.17
N ILE A 99 -9.87 -4.89 10.97
CA ILE A 99 -10.70 -5.63 10.03
C ILE A 99 -11.09 -6.98 10.61
N VAL A 100 -10.14 -7.74 11.18
CA VAL A 100 -10.40 -9.05 11.78
C VAL A 100 -11.42 -8.92 12.93
N ASN A 101 -11.23 -7.96 13.83
CA ASN A 101 -12.14 -7.74 14.96
C ASN A 101 -13.54 -7.36 14.49
N GLN A 102 -13.65 -6.41 13.54
CA GLN A 102 -14.94 -5.97 13.03
C GLN A 102 -15.72 -7.10 12.33
N VAL A 103 -15.03 -7.92 11.54
CA VAL A 103 -15.62 -9.08 10.88
C VAL A 103 -16.06 -10.12 11.90
N GLN A 104 -15.24 -10.42 12.91
CA GLN A 104 -15.59 -11.34 13.98
C GLN A 104 -16.80 -10.86 14.78
N ASP A 105 -16.88 -9.60 15.09
CA ASP A 105 -18.02 -9.03 15.82
C ASP A 105 -19.34 -9.22 15.06
N VAL A 106 -19.32 -9.02 13.74
CA VAL A 106 -20.51 -9.27 12.91
C VAL A 106 -20.93 -10.76 12.95
N TYR A 107 -19.97 -11.69 12.85
CA TYR A 107 -20.25 -13.13 12.92
C TYR A 107 -20.71 -13.55 14.31
N ARG A 108 -20.08 -13.05 15.38
CA ARG A 108 -20.50 -13.31 16.77
C ARG A 108 -21.92 -12.87 17.06
N LEU A 109 -22.33 -11.71 16.51
CA LEU A 109 -23.71 -11.21 16.61
C LEU A 109 -24.72 -12.13 15.92
N GLN A 110 -24.28 -12.94 14.95
CA GLN A 110 -25.10 -13.94 14.27
C GLN A 110 -24.99 -15.33 14.93
N GLY A 111 -24.25 -15.48 16.04
CA GLY A 111 -24.05 -16.75 16.73
C GLY A 111 -23.09 -17.72 16.03
N VAL A 112 -22.37 -17.24 15.02
CA VAL A 112 -21.40 -18.05 14.26
C VAL A 112 -20.00 -17.88 14.85
N LYS A 113 -19.32 -19.00 15.12
CA LYS A 113 -17.93 -19.04 15.59
C LYS A 113 -17.01 -19.45 14.45
N ILE A 114 -16.11 -18.58 14.06
CA ILE A 114 -15.10 -18.81 13.01
C ILE A 114 -13.73 -18.51 13.62
N ASN A 115 -12.71 -19.30 13.24
CA ASN A 115 -11.34 -19.05 13.68
C ASN A 115 -10.79 -17.82 12.96
N ASP A 116 -10.08 -16.95 13.67
CA ASP A 116 -9.49 -15.71 13.16
C ASP A 116 -8.53 -15.96 11.99
N LYS A 117 -7.87 -17.12 11.96
CA LYS A 117 -6.93 -17.49 10.88
C LYS A 117 -7.55 -17.43 9.48
N HIS A 118 -8.82 -17.73 9.33
CA HIS A 118 -9.50 -17.63 8.03
C HIS A 118 -9.59 -16.18 7.53
N PHE A 119 -9.82 -15.24 8.44
CA PHE A 119 -9.87 -13.82 8.10
C PHE A 119 -8.48 -13.22 7.92
N GLU A 120 -7.52 -13.62 8.74
CA GLU A 120 -6.12 -13.18 8.63
C GLU A 120 -5.53 -13.49 7.24
N VAL A 121 -5.82 -14.68 6.69
CA VAL A 121 -5.38 -15.05 5.34
C VAL A 121 -5.98 -14.11 4.28
N ILE A 122 -7.27 -13.79 4.41
CA ILE A 122 -7.95 -12.89 3.47
C ILE A 122 -7.36 -11.48 3.57
N VAL A 123 -7.22 -10.95 4.78
CA VAL A 123 -6.68 -9.60 5.01
C VAL A 123 -5.23 -9.49 4.52
N ARG A 124 -4.42 -10.55 4.69
CA ARG A 124 -3.08 -10.62 4.13
C ARG A 124 -3.08 -10.43 2.61
N GLN A 125 -4.03 -11.06 1.89
CA GLN A 125 -4.14 -10.89 0.43
C GLN A 125 -4.63 -9.49 0.05
N MET A 126 -5.50 -8.86 0.85
CA MET A 126 -5.94 -7.48 0.65
C MET A 126 -4.79 -6.46 0.74
N MET A 127 -3.73 -6.80 1.50
CA MET A 127 -2.57 -5.94 1.74
C MET A 127 -1.30 -6.41 1.02
N ARG A 128 -1.43 -7.23 0.00
CA ARG A 128 -0.31 -7.79 -0.75
C ARG A 128 0.42 -6.75 -1.59
N LYS A 129 -0.29 -5.73 -2.09
CA LYS A 129 0.24 -4.73 -3.01
C LYS A 129 0.65 -3.44 -2.32
N VAL A 130 1.66 -2.79 -2.89
CA VAL A 130 2.15 -1.47 -2.49
C VAL A 130 2.08 -0.52 -3.69
N ASN A 131 1.92 0.76 -3.40
CA ASN A 131 1.97 1.83 -4.39
C ASN A 131 3.34 2.51 -4.32
N VAL A 132 4.04 2.60 -5.44
CA VAL A 132 5.36 3.24 -5.52
C VAL A 132 5.16 4.75 -5.49
N ILE A 133 5.76 5.44 -4.50
CA ILE A 133 5.74 6.90 -4.38
C ILE A 133 6.90 7.49 -5.19
N ASN A 134 8.12 7.10 -4.84
CA ASN A 134 9.32 7.51 -5.56
C ASN A 134 10.03 6.25 -6.07
N PRO A 135 10.17 6.09 -7.39
CA PRO A 135 10.83 4.93 -7.96
C PRO A 135 12.35 4.90 -7.75
N GLY A 136 12.98 6.04 -7.38
CA GLY A 136 14.44 6.11 -7.27
C GLY A 136 15.12 5.63 -8.55
N ASP A 137 16.15 4.80 -8.41
CA ASP A 137 16.90 4.22 -9.52
C ASP A 137 16.43 2.78 -9.87
N THR A 138 15.24 2.39 -9.41
CA THR A 138 14.64 1.08 -9.73
C THR A 138 13.97 1.10 -11.10
N ARG A 139 13.53 -0.09 -11.57
CA ARG A 139 12.77 -0.23 -12.82
C ARG A 139 11.29 0.15 -12.69
N PHE A 140 10.83 0.52 -11.50
CA PHE A 140 9.43 0.87 -11.29
C PHE A 140 9.07 2.25 -11.82
N LEU A 141 7.79 2.43 -12.09
CA LEU A 141 7.24 3.73 -12.44
C LEU A 141 6.55 4.37 -11.22
N GLU A 142 6.49 5.68 -11.22
CA GLU A 142 5.76 6.45 -10.22
C GLU A 142 4.27 6.06 -10.22
N SER A 143 3.68 5.92 -9.04
CA SER A 143 2.28 5.47 -8.84
C SER A 143 1.96 4.06 -9.36
N GLN A 144 2.97 3.24 -9.64
CA GLN A 144 2.78 1.85 -10.04
C GLN A 144 2.40 0.98 -8.84
N GLN A 145 1.40 0.10 -9.04
CA GLN A 145 1.03 -0.91 -8.04
C GLN A 145 1.82 -2.20 -8.28
N VAL A 146 2.61 -2.60 -7.29
CA VAL A 146 3.52 -3.73 -7.36
C VAL A 146 3.28 -4.66 -6.17
N ASP A 147 3.60 -5.94 -6.31
CA ASP A 147 3.62 -6.85 -5.17
C ASP A 147 4.73 -6.46 -4.19
N LYS A 148 4.41 -6.50 -2.91
CA LYS A 148 5.36 -6.11 -1.85
C LYS A 148 6.66 -6.92 -1.88
N LEU A 149 6.57 -8.21 -2.23
CA LEU A 149 7.75 -9.07 -2.34
C LEU A 149 8.64 -8.67 -3.53
N ASP A 150 8.03 -8.39 -4.70
CA ASP A 150 8.76 -7.94 -5.88
C ASP A 150 9.42 -6.56 -5.64
N PHE A 151 8.73 -5.68 -4.91
CA PHE A 151 9.27 -4.39 -4.50
C PHE A 151 10.50 -4.53 -3.60
N LEU A 152 10.44 -5.40 -2.59
CA LEU A 152 11.57 -5.67 -1.70
C LEU A 152 12.74 -6.32 -2.47
N ALA A 153 12.45 -7.32 -3.30
CA ALA A 153 13.46 -8.00 -4.11
C ALA A 153 14.19 -7.03 -5.06
N GLU A 154 13.48 -6.06 -5.64
CA GLU A 154 14.11 -5.07 -6.52
C GLU A 154 14.98 -4.08 -5.72
N ASN A 155 14.53 -3.64 -4.56
CA ASN A 155 15.34 -2.79 -3.68
C ASN A 155 16.59 -3.53 -3.18
N ASP A 156 16.48 -4.83 -2.85
CA ASP A 156 17.61 -5.66 -2.48
C ASP A 156 18.59 -5.84 -3.65
N ARG A 157 18.07 -5.96 -4.88
CA ARG A 157 18.89 -6.09 -6.09
C ARG A 157 19.78 -4.87 -6.31
N ILE A 158 19.26 -3.66 -6.10
CA ILE A 158 20.01 -2.42 -6.29
C ILE A 158 20.85 -2.03 -5.07
N TRP A 159 20.66 -2.70 -3.94
CA TRP A 159 21.41 -2.43 -2.72
C TRP A 159 22.92 -2.58 -2.96
N GLY A 160 23.66 -1.54 -2.65
CA GLY A 160 25.12 -1.49 -2.87
C GLY A 160 25.55 -1.29 -4.33
N MET A 161 24.64 -1.09 -5.26
CA MET A 161 24.96 -0.68 -6.62
C MET A 161 25.26 0.81 -6.70
N LYS A 162 25.98 1.20 -7.74
CA LYS A 162 26.32 2.58 -8.06
C LYS A 162 25.61 3.02 -9.33
N TYR A 163 25.02 4.21 -9.26
CA TYR A 163 24.40 4.85 -10.40
C TYR A 163 25.39 5.80 -11.06
N ILE A 164 25.59 5.68 -12.36
CA ILE A 164 26.55 6.48 -13.12
C ILE A 164 25.93 7.83 -13.46
N VAL A 165 26.53 8.89 -12.91
CA VAL A 165 26.13 10.28 -13.19
C VAL A 165 26.83 10.79 -14.46
N LYS A 166 28.15 10.56 -14.56
CA LYS A 166 28.96 10.96 -15.71
C LYS A 166 29.87 9.79 -16.13
N SER A 167 29.86 9.50 -17.42
CA SER A 167 30.65 8.39 -17.97
C SER A 167 32.16 8.68 -18.06
N GLY A 168 32.59 9.93 -17.88
CA GLY A 168 33.98 10.29 -18.17
C GLY A 168 34.38 9.89 -19.60
N ASP A 169 35.55 9.24 -19.73
CA ASP A 169 36.06 8.72 -21.02
C ASP A 169 35.84 7.19 -21.13
N SER A 170 34.94 6.60 -20.35
CA SER A 170 34.58 5.19 -20.46
C SER A 170 33.76 4.94 -21.71
N THR A 171 34.06 3.86 -22.42
CA THR A 171 33.29 3.39 -23.59
C THR A 171 32.20 2.40 -23.21
N GLU A 172 32.36 1.71 -22.07
CA GLU A 172 31.43 0.69 -21.61
C GLU A 172 30.32 1.20 -20.70
N LEU A 173 30.65 2.20 -19.88
CA LEU A 173 29.74 2.72 -18.87
C LEU A 173 29.06 4.02 -19.36
N LYS A 174 27.74 3.97 -19.48
CA LYS A 174 26.93 5.12 -19.92
C LYS A 174 26.26 5.78 -18.72
N PRO A 175 25.96 7.10 -18.79
CA PRO A 175 25.14 7.76 -17.78
C PRO A 175 23.78 7.08 -17.64
N GLY A 176 23.28 6.95 -16.43
CA GLY A 176 22.00 6.27 -16.14
C GLY A 176 22.11 4.75 -15.93
N MET A 177 23.27 4.16 -16.04
CA MET A 177 23.46 2.73 -15.79
C MET A 177 23.68 2.45 -14.29
N LEU A 178 23.10 1.33 -13.83
CA LEU A 178 23.38 0.75 -12.53
C LEU A 178 24.50 -0.30 -12.66
N VAL A 179 25.56 -0.15 -11.88
CA VAL A 179 26.70 -1.05 -11.88
C VAL A 179 27.11 -1.43 -10.48
N THR A 180 27.74 -2.60 -10.33
CA THR A 180 28.31 -3.00 -9.05
C THR A 180 29.53 -2.15 -8.71
N ALA A 181 29.77 -1.92 -7.42
CA ALA A 181 30.92 -1.18 -6.93
C ALA A 181 32.27 -1.79 -7.41
N ARG A 182 32.31 -3.10 -7.62
CA ARG A 182 33.47 -3.80 -8.16
C ARG A 182 33.75 -3.39 -9.61
N ARG A 183 32.74 -3.49 -10.49
CA ARG A 183 32.87 -3.14 -11.91
C ARG A 183 33.27 -1.69 -12.11
N LEU A 184 32.68 -0.76 -11.31
CA LEU A 184 33.06 0.66 -11.35
C LEU A 184 34.52 0.85 -10.96
N ARG A 185 35.00 0.15 -9.94
CA ARG A 185 36.38 0.23 -9.46
C ARG A 185 37.37 -0.32 -10.49
N ASP A 186 37.03 -1.43 -11.12
CA ASP A 186 37.87 -2.04 -12.16
C ASP A 186 38.00 -1.12 -13.38
N GLU A 187 36.89 -0.54 -13.83
CA GLU A 187 36.87 0.39 -14.97
C GLU A 187 37.64 1.69 -14.63
N ASN A 188 37.41 2.27 -13.46
CA ASN A 188 38.16 3.45 -13.02
C ASN A 188 39.66 3.18 -12.89
N SER A 189 40.05 1.96 -12.49
CA SER A 189 41.45 1.57 -12.45
C SER A 189 42.08 1.47 -13.82
N MET A 190 41.32 0.98 -14.83
CA MET A 190 41.75 0.95 -16.22
C MET A 190 41.87 2.33 -16.82
N LEU A 191 40.89 3.21 -16.58
CA LEU A 191 40.92 4.60 -17.04
C LEU A 191 42.10 5.38 -16.43
N LYS A 192 42.37 5.18 -15.12
CA LYS A 192 43.50 5.80 -14.44
C LYS A 192 44.85 5.37 -15.04
N ARG A 193 45.01 4.10 -15.44
CA ARG A 193 46.23 3.62 -16.13
C ARG A 193 46.45 4.24 -17.51
N LYS A 194 45.35 4.71 -18.14
CA LYS A 194 45.36 5.34 -19.47
C LYS A 194 45.34 6.86 -19.42
N ASP A 195 45.48 7.45 -18.23
CA ASP A 195 45.38 8.91 -17.95
C ASP A 195 44.08 9.54 -18.51
N LYS A 196 42.97 8.82 -18.44
CA LYS A 196 41.64 9.24 -18.88
C LYS A 196 40.78 9.73 -17.73
N LYS A 197 39.71 10.48 -18.05
CA LYS A 197 38.75 10.98 -17.06
C LYS A 197 37.98 9.81 -16.43
N LEU A 198 37.91 9.81 -15.11
CA LEU A 198 37.24 8.80 -14.34
C LEU A 198 35.72 8.91 -14.46
N VAL A 199 35.04 7.81 -14.22
CA VAL A 199 33.58 7.74 -14.14
C VAL A 199 33.14 8.27 -12.78
N ASP A 200 32.19 9.22 -12.80
CA ASP A 200 31.55 9.76 -11.60
C ASP A 200 30.24 9.03 -11.33
N ALA A 201 30.10 8.50 -10.12
CA ALA A 201 28.95 7.70 -9.75
C ALA A 201 28.51 8.01 -8.30
N ARG A 202 27.20 7.96 -8.06
CA ARG A 202 26.58 8.04 -6.73
C ARG A 202 26.05 6.65 -6.29
N ASP A 203 25.69 6.54 -5.03
CA ASP A 203 24.96 5.37 -4.57
C ASP A 203 23.57 5.31 -5.21
N ALA A 204 23.11 4.11 -5.53
CA ALA A 204 21.77 3.92 -6.06
C ALA A 204 20.74 4.21 -4.98
N GLU A 205 19.70 4.96 -5.34
CA GLU A 205 18.60 5.31 -4.44
C GLU A 205 17.51 4.24 -4.51
N PRO A 206 17.11 3.64 -3.37
CA PRO A 206 16.03 2.68 -3.34
C PRO A 206 14.69 3.34 -3.60
N ALA A 207 13.73 2.58 -4.14
CA ALA A 207 12.35 3.05 -4.27
C ALA A 207 11.68 3.15 -2.90
N THR A 208 10.76 4.11 -2.75
CA THR A 208 9.87 4.25 -1.60
C THR A 208 8.45 3.90 -1.98
N CYS A 209 7.71 3.30 -1.06
CA CYS A 209 6.34 2.88 -1.30
C CYS A 209 5.42 3.19 -0.12
N GLU A 210 4.14 3.21 -0.42
CA GLU A 210 3.05 3.26 0.54
C GLU A 210 2.26 1.94 0.51
N GLN A 211 1.90 1.43 1.67
CA GLN A 211 1.10 0.21 1.76
C GLN A 211 -0.31 0.47 1.22
N LEU A 212 -0.78 -0.40 0.34
CA LEU A 212 -2.11 -0.31 -0.25
C LEU A 212 -3.05 -1.32 0.41
N LEU A 213 -4.26 -0.89 0.73
CA LEU A 213 -5.36 -1.76 1.14
C LEU A 213 -6.34 -1.89 -0.04
N GLN A 214 -6.50 -3.10 -0.55
CA GLN A 214 -7.41 -3.40 -1.65
C GLN A 214 -8.60 -4.21 -1.16
N GLY A 215 -9.80 -3.97 -1.74
CA GLY A 215 -10.93 -4.87 -1.55
C GLY A 215 -10.67 -6.26 -2.13
N ILE A 216 -11.40 -7.27 -1.62
CA ILE A 216 -11.20 -8.68 -2.04
C ILE A 216 -11.37 -8.89 -3.54
N THR A 217 -12.34 -8.22 -4.16
CA THR A 217 -12.56 -8.31 -5.61
C THR A 217 -11.36 -7.81 -6.38
N ARG A 218 -10.81 -6.65 -6.00
CA ARG A 218 -9.65 -6.06 -6.66
C ARG A 218 -8.38 -6.88 -6.39
N ALA A 219 -8.23 -7.42 -5.19
CA ALA A 219 -7.12 -8.31 -4.84
C ALA A 219 -7.17 -9.60 -5.66
N ALA A 220 -8.35 -10.18 -5.86
CA ALA A 220 -8.54 -11.39 -6.66
C ALA A 220 -8.26 -11.18 -8.16
N LEU A 221 -8.62 -10.01 -8.70
CA LEU A 221 -8.32 -9.66 -10.10
C LEU A 221 -6.85 -9.27 -10.31
N GLY A 222 -6.19 -8.78 -9.27
CA GLY A 222 -4.79 -8.36 -9.30
C GLY A 222 -3.77 -9.46 -9.02
N THR A 223 -4.15 -10.73 -9.08
CA THR A 223 -3.24 -11.87 -8.89
C THR A 223 -2.19 -11.98 -10.01
N SER A 224 -1.08 -12.66 -9.75
CA SER A 224 -0.03 -12.92 -10.75
C SER A 224 -0.55 -13.78 -11.92
N SER A 225 -1.44 -14.75 -11.62
CA SER A 225 -2.09 -15.59 -12.62
C SER A 225 -3.26 -14.87 -13.27
N PHE A 226 -3.13 -14.53 -14.55
CA PHE A 226 -4.23 -13.93 -15.32
C PHE A 226 -5.34 -14.94 -15.62
N MET A 227 -5.04 -16.25 -15.71
CA MET A 227 -6.05 -17.28 -15.91
C MET A 227 -6.98 -17.41 -14.70
N SER A 228 -6.43 -17.39 -13.49
CA SER A 228 -7.20 -17.37 -12.25
C SER A 228 -8.10 -16.13 -12.16
N ALA A 229 -7.54 -14.97 -12.45
CA ALA A 229 -8.29 -13.71 -12.48
C ALA A 229 -9.42 -13.72 -13.51
N ALA A 230 -9.15 -14.16 -14.74
CA ALA A 230 -10.13 -14.24 -15.83
C ALA A 230 -11.29 -15.19 -15.53
N SER A 231 -11.04 -16.27 -14.79
CA SER A 231 -12.10 -17.21 -14.39
C SER A 231 -12.99 -16.69 -13.27
N PHE A 232 -12.62 -15.60 -12.60
CA PHE A 232 -13.39 -15.01 -11.51
C PHE A 232 -14.40 -13.97 -12.01
N GLN A 233 -13.92 -12.90 -12.61
CA GLN A 233 -14.75 -11.81 -13.15
C GLN A 233 -14.02 -11.10 -14.30
N GLU A 234 -14.76 -10.33 -15.10
CA GLU A 234 -14.25 -9.49 -16.18
C GLU A 234 -13.32 -10.24 -17.16
N THR A 235 -13.70 -11.46 -17.54
CA THR A 235 -12.89 -12.39 -18.37
C THR A 235 -12.26 -11.72 -19.57
N THR A 236 -13.07 -11.00 -20.37
CA THR A 236 -12.63 -10.35 -21.61
C THR A 236 -11.59 -9.26 -21.35
N ARG A 237 -11.79 -8.46 -20.32
CA ARG A 237 -10.87 -7.37 -19.95
C ARG A 237 -9.53 -7.92 -19.50
N VAL A 238 -9.55 -8.91 -18.57
CA VAL A 238 -8.33 -9.53 -18.03
C VAL A 238 -7.53 -10.21 -19.13
N LEU A 239 -8.17 -10.95 -20.04
CA LEU A 239 -7.50 -11.61 -21.16
C LEU A 239 -6.91 -10.60 -22.15
N ASN A 240 -7.63 -9.51 -22.45
CA ASN A 240 -7.12 -8.46 -23.32
C ASN A 240 -5.90 -7.77 -22.72
N GLU A 241 -5.94 -7.40 -21.43
CA GLU A 241 -4.79 -6.81 -20.73
C GLU A 241 -3.60 -7.76 -20.71
N ALA A 242 -3.83 -9.05 -20.44
CA ALA A 242 -2.77 -10.05 -20.44
C ALA A 242 -2.13 -10.23 -21.83
N ALA A 243 -2.95 -10.20 -22.89
CA ALA A 243 -2.47 -10.30 -24.25
C ALA A 243 -1.65 -9.07 -24.69
N ILE A 244 -2.11 -7.85 -24.35
CA ILE A 244 -1.39 -6.61 -24.67
C ILE A 244 -0.04 -6.54 -23.94
N LEU A 245 -0.03 -6.96 -22.67
CA LEU A 245 1.20 -6.95 -21.85
C LEU A 245 2.11 -8.15 -22.09
N GLY A 246 1.68 -9.14 -22.87
CA GLY A 246 2.44 -10.37 -23.11
C GLY A 246 2.70 -11.17 -21.83
N LYS A 247 1.74 -11.18 -20.90
CA LYS A 247 1.89 -11.89 -19.61
C LYS A 247 2.01 -13.40 -19.82
N THR A 248 2.89 -14.03 -19.05
CA THR A 248 3.04 -15.48 -18.98
C THR A 248 2.48 -15.98 -17.64
N ASP A 249 1.67 -17.03 -17.69
CA ASP A 249 1.16 -17.71 -16.50
C ASP A 249 1.98 -18.98 -16.26
N TYR A 250 2.57 -19.10 -15.08
CA TYR A 250 3.44 -20.23 -14.74
C TYR A 250 2.69 -21.45 -14.21
N LEU A 251 1.35 -21.39 -14.14
CA LEU A 251 0.48 -22.48 -13.71
C LEU A 251 0.84 -23.02 -12.30
N GLU A 252 1.21 -22.16 -11.40
CA GLU A 252 1.59 -22.53 -10.02
C GLU A 252 0.39 -22.86 -9.13
N GLY A 253 -0.79 -22.27 -9.42
CA GLY A 253 -2.00 -22.45 -8.63
C GLY A 253 -2.81 -23.66 -9.08
N MET A 254 -3.77 -24.07 -8.25
CA MET A 254 -4.68 -25.18 -8.58
C MET A 254 -5.67 -24.80 -9.69
N LYS A 255 -6.18 -23.57 -9.68
CA LYS A 255 -7.24 -23.11 -10.57
C LYS A 255 -6.79 -23.09 -12.03
N GLU A 256 -5.59 -22.58 -12.28
CA GLU A 256 -4.97 -22.52 -13.61
C GLU A 256 -4.77 -23.92 -14.20
N ASN A 257 -4.25 -24.83 -13.39
CA ASN A 257 -4.01 -26.21 -13.81
C ASN A 257 -5.32 -26.94 -14.14
N VAL A 258 -6.36 -26.76 -13.34
CA VAL A 258 -7.69 -27.33 -13.61
C VAL A 258 -8.27 -26.79 -14.90
N ILE A 259 -8.16 -25.49 -15.18
CA ILE A 259 -8.66 -24.88 -16.41
C ILE A 259 -7.91 -25.44 -17.64
N CYS A 260 -6.60 -25.60 -17.54
CA CYS A 260 -5.77 -26.16 -18.63
C CYS A 260 -5.88 -27.68 -18.76
N GLY A 261 -6.51 -28.37 -17.80
CA GLY A 261 -6.55 -29.84 -17.79
C GLY A 261 -5.24 -30.50 -17.39
N HIS A 262 -4.32 -29.76 -16.72
CA HIS A 262 -3.08 -30.29 -16.17
C HIS A 262 -3.27 -30.89 -14.79
N LEU A 263 -2.35 -31.76 -14.39
CA LEU A 263 -2.29 -32.27 -13.02
C LEU A 263 -1.96 -31.12 -12.06
N ILE A 264 -2.59 -31.17 -10.88
CA ILE A 264 -2.33 -30.18 -9.82
C ILE A 264 -0.89 -30.38 -9.32
N PRO A 265 -0.06 -29.32 -9.23
CA PRO A 265 1.26 -29.41 -8.65
C PRO A 265 1.13 -29.78 -7.15
N ALA A 266 1.78 -30.86 -6.75
CA ALA A 266 1.76 -31.41 -5.38
C ALA A 266 3.07 -31.07 -4.65
#